data_770173e5f22a217927e9e0b9b890ff3e
#
_entry.id   770173e5f22a217927e9e0b9b890ff3e
#
_cell.length_a   1.000
_cell.length_b   1.000
_cell.length_c   1.000
_cell.angle_alpha   90.00
_cell.angle_beta   90.00
_cell.angle_gamma   90.00
#
_symmetry.space_group_name_H-M   'P 1'
#
loop_
_entity.id
_entity.type
_entity.pdbx_description
1 polymer ?
#
loop_
_entity_poly.entity_id
_entity_poly.type
_entity_poly.pdbx_seq_one_letter_code
_entity_poly.pdbx_strand_id
1 'polypeptide(L)' 'MGKRVIISGGGTGGHIFPAVSIAQEIKRREPSAEILFVGAEGGMELRVVPKYDFPIEAVWISGIHRQV' A
#
# COMPACT_ATOMS: atom_id res chain seq x y z
N MET A 1 12.31 18.46 -3.19
CA MET A 1 12.29 17.09 -2.86
C MET A 1 10.94 16.60 -2.55
N GLY A 2 10.58 15.47 -3.04
CA GLY A 2 9.29 14.88 -2.77
C GLY A 2 9.27 14.16 -1.45
N LYS A 3 8.08 13.91 -0.96
CA LYS A 3 7.90 13.09 0.22
C LYS A 3 7.87 11.63 -0.14
N ARG A 4 8.23 10.79 0.80
CA ARG A 4 8.12 9.35 0.63
C ARG A 4 7.12 8.83 1.62
N VAL A 5 6.15 8.10 1.14
CA VAL A 5 5.03 7.63 1.94
C VAL A 5 4.88 6.14 1.76
N ILE A 6 4.76 5.42 2.85
CA ILE A 6 4.49 3.99 2.81
C ILE A 6 3.08 3.78 3.32
N ILE A 7 2.27 3.05 2.57
CA ILE A 7 0.90 2.78 2.93
C ILE A 7 0.74 1.28 3.08
N SER A 8 0.26 0.85 4.23
CA SER A 8 0.03 -0.54 4.51
C SER A 8 -1.43 -0.76 4.83
N GLY A 9 -2.09 -1.56 4.04
CA GLY A 9 -3.48 -1.87 4.29
C GLY A 9 -3.59 -3.12 5.12
N GLY A 10 -4.80 -3.45 5.48
CA GLY A 10 -5.03 -4.56 6.35
C GLY A 10 -5.12 -5.91 5.71
N GLY A 11 -5.02 -6.03 4.45
CA GLY A 11 -5.14 -7.32 3.80
C GLY A 11 -6.55 -7.70 3.42
N THR A 12 -7.55 -6.95 3.82
CA THR A 12 -8.91 -7.19 3.43
C THR A 12 -9.33 -6.19 2.36
N GLY A 13 -10.25 -6.60 1.51
CA GLY A 13 -10.71 -5.72 0.45
C GLY A 13 -11.31 -4.43 0.98
N GLY A 14 -11.83 -4.46 2.18
CA GLY A 14 -12.48 -3.28 2.74
C GLY A 14 -11.53 -2.14 3.02
N HIS A 15 -10.24 -2.42 3.16
CA HIS A 15 -9.28 -1.37 3.48
C HIS A 15 -8.47 -0.91 2.27
N ILE A 16 -8.54 -1.64 1.17
CA ILE A 16 -7.72 -1.33 0.01
C ILE A 16 -8.16 -0.03 -0.65
N PHE A 17 -9.44 0.12 -0.89
CA PHE A 17 -9.92 1.27 -1.64
C PHE A 17 -9.77 2.58 -0.88
N PRO A 18 -10.03 2.62 0.43
CA PRO A 18 -9.70 3.83 1.18
C PRO A 18 -8.22 4.17 1.12
N ALA A 19 -7.35 3.16 1.18
CA ALA A 19 -5.92 3.41 1.11
C ALA A 19 -5.51 3.97 -0.25
N VAL A 20 -6.09 3.43 -1.33
CA VAL A 20 -5.82 3.95 -2.65
C VAL A 20 -6.30 5.39 -2.78
N SER A 21 -7.47 5.69 -2.22
CA SER A 21 -7.99 7.05 -2.26
C SER A 21 -7.06 8.02 -1.55
N ILE A 22 -6.51 7.61 -0.42
CA ILE A 22 -5.56 8.45 0.29
C ILE A 22 -4.31 8.67 -0.55
N ALA A 23 -3.81 7.61 -1.18
CA ALA A 23 -2.63 7.73 -2.01
C ALA A 23 -2.87 8.68 -3.18
N GLN A 24 -4.03 8.56 -3.81
CA GLN A 24 -4.36 9.42 -4.93
C GLN A 24 -4.43 10.88 -4.50
N GLU A 25 -4.98 11.14 -3.32
CA GLU A 25 -5.07 12.50 -2.84
C GLU A 25 -3.69 13.06 -2.52
N ILE A 26 -2.80 12.25 -1.95
CA ILE A 26 -1.44 12.70 -1.69
C ILE A 26 -0.75 13.07 -2.99
N LYS A 27 -0.88 12.23 -4.01
CA LYS A 27 -0.25 12.51 -5.31
C LYS A 27 -0.85 13.75 -5.95
N ARG A 28 -2.15 13.97 -5.75
CA ARG A 28 -2.78 15.15 -6.32
C ARG A 28 -2.21 16.42 -5.71
N ARG A 29 -1.98 16.39 -4.40
CA ARG A 29 -1.47 17.58 -3.70
C ARG A 29 0.02 17.74 -3.84
N GLU A 30 0.74 16.62 -3.94
CA GLU A 30 2.19 16.65 -4.08
C GLU A 30 2.60 15.69 -5.18
N PRO A 31 2.60 16.15 -6.44
CA PRO A 31 2.92 15.22 -7.54
C PRO A 31 4.29 14.59 -7.45
N SER A 32 5.22 15.19 -6.71
CA SER A 32 6.55 14.61 -6.56
C SER A 32 6.62 13.58 -5.45
N ALA A 33 5.52 13.34 -4.73
CA ALA A 33 5.53 12.34 -3.66
C ALA A 33 5.75 10.96 -4.23
N GLU A 34 6.55 10.17 -3.51
CA GLU A 34 6.78 8.77 -3.85
C GLU A 34 5.98 7.92 -2.89
N ILE A 35 5.10 7.09 -3.43
CA ILE A 35 4.21 6.29 -2.62
C ILE A 35 4.51 4.83 -2.87
N LEU A 36 4.69 4.07 -1.80
CA LEU A 36 4.89 2.64 -1.88
C LEU A 36 3.85 1.97 -1.01
N PHE A 37 3.14 1.02 -1.60
CA PHE A 37 2.25 0.19 -0.83
C PHE A 37 3.00 -1.04 -0.34
N VAL A 38 2.60 -1.55 0.82
CA VAL A 38 3.15 -2.78 1.36
C VAL A 38 1.96 -3.67 1.68
N GLY A 39 1.97 -4.87 1.14
CA GLY A 39 0.88 -5.80 1.33
C GLY A 39 1.39 -7.16 1.76
N ALA A 40 0.50 -7.95 2.36
CA ALA A 40 0.84 -9.30 2.73
C ALA A 40 0.91 -10.19 1.50
N GLU A 41 1.84 -11.11 1.51
CA GLU A 41 1.96 -12.06 0.43
C GLU A 41 0.64 -12.81 0.28
N GLY A 42 0.13 -12.89 -0.94
CA GLY A 42 -1.15 -13.52 -1.19
C GLY A 42 -2.36 -12.65 -0.94
N GLY A 43 -2.17 -11.42 -0.48
CA GLY A 43 -3.29 -10.53 -0.21
C GLY A 43 -3.85 -9.90 -1.47
N MET A 44 -5.07 -9.38 -1.33
CA MET A 44 -5.72 -8.73 -2.47
C MET A 44 -5.00 -7.49 -2.93
N GLU A 45 -4.30 -6.82 -2.03
CA GLU A 45 -3.60 -5.60 -2.38
C GLU A 45 -2.64 -5.79 -3.54
N LEU A 46 -1.99 -6.96 -3.57
CA LEU A 46 -0.99 -7.20 -4.60
C LEU A 46 -1.60 -7.23 -6.00
N ARG A 47 -2.89 -7.47 -6.07
CA ARG A 47 -3.57 -7.49 -7.36
C ARG A 47 -4.30 -6.19 -7.67
N VAL A 48 -4.77 -5.52 -6.63
CA VAL A 48 -5.60 -4.33 -6.84
C VAL A 48 -4.75 -3.07 -6.99
N VAL A 49 -3.77 -2.88 -6.12
CA VAL A 49 -3.02 -1.64 -6.09
C VAL A 49 -2.31 -1.32 -7.40
N PRO A 50 -1.70 -2.30 -8.09
CA PRO A 50 -1.04 -1.97 -9.36
C PRO A 50 -1.99 -1.44 -10.42
N LYS A 51 -3.27 -1.76 -10.32
CA LYS A 51 -4.23 -1.25 -11.29
C LYS A 51 -4.42 0.25 -11.17
N TYR A 52 -3.99 0.83 -10.07
CA TYR A 52 -4.07 2.27 -9.86
C TYR A 52 -2.70 2.93 -10.04
N ASP A 53 -1.76 2.19 -10.64
CA ASP A 53 -0.44 2.72 -10.97
C ASP A 53 0.40 3.07 -9.75
N PHE A 54 0.23 2.32 -8.67
CA PHE A 54 1.09 2.47 -7.50
C PHE A 54 1.96 1.24 -7.34
N PRO A 55 3.23 1.42 -6.94
CA PRO A 55 4.07 0.25 -6.66
C PRO A 55 3.66 -0.40 -5.35
N ILE A 56 3.90 -1.69 -5.28
CA ILE A 56 3.57 -2.42 -4.06
C ILE A 56 4.64 -3.50 -3.84
N GLU A 57 5.02 -3.68 -2.58
CA GLU A 57 5.94 -4.73 -2.17
C GLU A 57 5.19 -5.71 -1.29
N ALA A 58 5.48 -6.98 -1.49
CA ALA A 58 4.88 -8.01 -0.67
C ALA A 58 5.78 -8.32 0.50
N VAL A 59 5.18 -8.56 1.66
CA VAL A 59 5.93 -8.97 2.83
C VAL A 59 5.36 -10.27 3.35
N TRP A 60 6.24 -11.08 3.89
CA TRP A 60 5.85 -12.33 4.48
C TRP A 60 5.61 -12.08 5.97
N ILE A 61 4.35 -12.15 6.36
CA ILE A 61 3.97 -11.74 7.69
C ILE A 61 3.88 -12.89 8.67
N SER A 62 3.56 -14.08 8.18
CA SER A 62 3.30 -15.18 9.07
C SER A 62 4.51 -15.53 9.93
N GLY A 63 5.70 -15.10 9.57
CA GLY A 63 6.88 -15.41 10.34
C GLY A 63 7.17 -14.43 11.46
N ILE A 64 6.42 -13.35 11.56
CA ILE A 64 6.75 -12.34 12.55
C ILE A 64 5.71 -12.15 13.62
N HIS A 65 4.49 -12.58 13.40
CA HIS A 65 3.44 -12.26 14.37
C HIS A 65 3.55 -13.06 15.63
N ARG A 66 4.27 -14.15 15.67
CA ARG A 66 4.27 -14.97 16.80
C ARG A 66 5.22 -14.63 17.81
N GLN A 67 6.04 -13.71 17.59
CA GLN A 67 7.07 -13.48 18.50
C GLN A 67 6.70 -12.68 19.70
N VAL A 68 5.52 -12.40 19.88
CA VAL A 68 5.15 -11.58 21.02
C VAL A 68 4.90 -12.35 22.25
#